data_9d1b67cf41ac7b37baa92b6d04528e89
#
_entry.id   9d1b67cf41ac7b37baa92b6d04528e89
#
_cell.length_a   1.000
_cell.length_b   1.000
_cell.length_c   1.000
_cell.angle_alpha   90.00
_cell.angle_beta   90.00
_cell.angle_gamma   90.00
#
_symmetry.space_group_name_H-M   'P 1'
#
loop_
_entity.id
_entity.type
_entity.pdbx_description
1 polymer ?
#
loop_
_entity_poly.entity_id
_entity_poly.type
_entity_poly.pdbx_seq_one_letter_code
_entity_poly.pdbx_strand_id
1 'polypeptide(L)'
;MKHTSLLFLAPALFITSYAHATTPHAYANAITAHNIATLQHSITHTAFDSFEGSMAATLNENKPGKTIPTPDKDKKSPYQTYGRAPMYGHAATYGEYNDDGSAGRSGGDKYNTDASLNNIWFAYEHISDDVKIDDFTTLDSNQDLGIMGLSGGHSKWGNGITQWGIYTGYIGAHQRNNEINIDSQGGFFGVYNGFSIDNFNLSTSIISGVLDNTATSTFGDDGYTNFWISGIANATYSIHLDDTFTLQPGVQFAYTWIKAEDYTSVSGDTMKNDAFNMIEVSPTLRAIKHIGSGWYGSLNLKHIMIFANGGDLTVNNTTIPELNIGDFTEYSLSLEKSITNISLTANFGRRDGAHRGWIGGINLKVRF
;
A
#
# COMPACT_ATOMS: atom_id res chain seq x y z
N MET A 1 7.59 30.06 57.38
CA MET A 1 7.97 29.30 56.22
C MET A 1 7.08 28.08 56.09
N LYS A 2 5.98 28.20 55.40
CA LYS A 2 5.05 27.15 54.93
C LYS A 2 3.86 27.92 54.36
N HIS A 3 3.61 27.79 53.08
CA HIS A 3 2.33 27.96 52.37
C HIS A 3 2.58 28.49 50.93
N THR A 4 2.77 27.56 50.03
CA THR A 4 2.48 27.81 48.62
C THR A 4 2.41 26.45 47.91
N SER A 5 1.26 25.77 47.97
CA SER A 5 0.96 24.59 47.13
C SER A 5 -0.53 24.26 47.21
N LEU A 6 -1.41 25.16 46.71
CA LEU A 6 -2.84 24.85 46.69
C LEU A 6 -3.62 25.70 45.68
N LEU A 7 -3.05 25.95 44.52
CA LEU A 7 -3.74 26.77 43.51
C LEU A 7 -3.65 26.25 42.07
N PHE A 8 -3.32 24.97 41.87
CA PHE A 8 -3.26 24.40 40.51
C PHE A 8 -4.18 23.19 40.27
N LEU A 9 -5.11 22.88 41.19
CA LEU A 9 -6.04 21.74 41.05
C LEU A 9 -7.46 22.14 40.61
N ALA A 10 -7.78 23.40 40.47
CA ALA A 10 -9.13 23.84 40.11
C ALA A 10 -9.46 23.87 38.61
N PRO A 11 -8.54 24.13 37.67
CA PRO A 11 -8.88 24.09 36.25
C PRO A 11 -9.04 22.69 35.66
N ALA A 12 -8.31 21.69 36.20
CA ALA A 12 -8.34 20.33 35.66
C ALA A 12 -9.67 19.59 35.94
N LEU A 13 -10.37 19.94 37.03
CA LEU A 13 -11.65 19.30 37.38
C LEU A 13 -12.86 19.89 36.63
N PHE A 14 -12.77 21.10 36.07
CA PHE A 14 -13.81 21.68 35.25
C PHE A 14 -13.76 21.26 33.79
N ILE A 15 -12.59 20.89 33.27
CA ILE A 15 -12.42 20.38 31.90
C ILE A 15 -12.95 18.94 31.80
N THR A 16 -12.80 18.14 32.86
CA THR A 16 -13.21 16.73 32.84
C THR A 16 -14.73 16.50 32.87
N SER A 17 -15.53 17.44 33.37
CA SER A 17 -16.99 17.25 33.46
C SER A 17 -17.75 17.72 32.20
N TYR A 18 -17.18 18.58 31.38
CA TYR A 18 -17.75 18.94 30.06
C TYR A 18 -17.26 18.00 28.95
N ALA A 19 -16.07 17.44 29.09
CA ALA A 19 -15.48 16.54 28.12
C ALA A 19 -16.21 15.15 28.06
N HIS A 20 -16.80 14.70 29.15
CA HIS A 20 -17.42 13.35 29.18
C HIS A 20 -18.71 13.19 28.38
N ALA A 21 -19.41 14.27 28.04
CA ALA A 21 -20.69 14.17 27.32
C ALA A 21 -20.56 14.23 25.78
N THR A 22 -19.44 14.73 25.25
CA THR A 22 -19.25 14.96 23.80
C THR A 22 -18.05 14.20 23.19
N THR A 23 -17.21 13.64 24.03
CA THR A 23 -15.94 13.04 23.64
C THR A 23 -16.02 11.78 22.76
N PRO A 24 -16.95 10.83 22.93
CA PRO A 24 -16.98 9.63 22.10
C PRO A 24 -17.14 9.92 20.60
N HIS A 25 -18.06 10.81 20.25
CA HIS A 25 -18.33 11.16 18.86
C HIS A 25 -17.24 12.04 18.24
N ALA A 26 -16.59 12.87 19.05
CA ALA A 26 -15.44 13.66 18.60
C ALA A 26 -14.26 12.78 18.18
N TYR A 27 -14.02 11.72 18.91
CA TYR A 27 -12.98 10.75 18.59
C TYR A 27 -13.30 9.94 17.32
N ALA A 28 -14.57 9.71 17.01
CA ALA A 28 -14.99 8.92 15.87
C ALA A 28 -14.38 9.42 14.53
N ASN A 29 -14.46 10.71 14.28
CA ASN A 29 -13.96 11.29 13.04
C ASN A 29 -12.42 11.21 12.91
N ALA A 30 -11.71 11.48 14.00
CA ALA A 30 -10.26 11.38 14.02
C ALA A 30 -9.77 9.93 13.86
N ILE A 31 -10.48 8.99 14.48
CA ILE A 31 -10.26 7.56 14.34
C ILE A 31 -10.47 7.12 12.90
N THR A 32 -11.55 7.58 12.27
CA THR A 32 -11.83 7.25 10.86
C THR A 32 -10.79 7.86 9.93
N ALA A 33 -10.36 9.10 10.17
CA ALA A 33 -9.29 9.73 9.41
C ALA A 33 -7.99 8.94 9.52
N HIS A 34 -7.66 8.46 10.72
CA HIS A 34 -6.52 7.60 10.96
C HIS A 34 -6.62 6.25 10.23
N ASN A 35 -7.80 5.64 10.18
CA ASN A 35 -8.03 4.42 9.42
C ASN A 35 -7.80 4.61 7.94
N ILE A 36 -8.33 5.69 7.37
CA ILE A 36 -8.14 6.02 5.97
C ILE A 36 -6.64 6.13 5.67
N ALA A 37 -5.88 6.76 6.55
CA ALA A 37 -4.43 6.88 6.43
C ALA A 37 -3.73 5.51 6.39
N THR A 38 -4.09 4.63 7.32
CA THR A 38 -3.54 3.27 7.40
C THR A 38 -3.90 2.42 6.19
N LEU A 39 -5.17 2.49 5.75
CA LEU A 39 -5.67 1.77 4.58
C LEU A 39 -4.99 2.22 3.30
N GLN A 40 -4.77 3.53 3.14
CA GLN A 40 -4.05 4.08 2.01
C GLN A 40 -2.66 3.46 1.86
N HIS A 41 -1.96 3.26 2.97
CA HIS A 41 -0.66 2.62 2.99
C HIS A 41 -0.73 1.20 2.40
N SER A 42 -1.68 0.39 2.84
CA SER A 42 -1.91 -0.98 2.38
C SER A 42 -2.34 -1.04 0.91
N ILE A 43 -3.26 -0.17 0.51
CA ILE A 43 -3.71 -0.06 -0.89
C ILE A 43 -2.53 0.21 -1.81
N THR A 44 -1.68 1.16 -1.42
CA THR A 44 -0.53 1.59 -2.22
C THR A 44 0.54 0.52 -2.30
N HIS A 45 0.86 -0.13 -1.19
CA HIS A 45 1.81 -1.23 -1.16
C HIS A 45 1.39 -2.35 -2.13
N THR A 46 0.13 -2.73 -2.11
CA THR A 46 -0.42 -3.76 -3.00
C THR A 46 -0.37 -3.37 -4.47
N ALA A 47 -0.73 -2.12 -4.81
CA ALA A 47 -0.68 -1.62 -6.17
C ALA A 47 0.77 -1.56 -6.70
N PHE A 48 1.71 -1.09 -5.87
CA PHE A 48 3.12 -0.97 -6.24
C PHE A 48 3.83 -2.33 -6.30
N ASP A 49 3.53 -3.27 -5.44
CA ASP A 49 4.05 -4.64 -5.53
C ASP A 49 3.61 -5.33 -6.84
N SER A 50 2.39 -5.05 -7.29
CA SER A 50 1.93 -5.51 -8.60
C SER A 50 2.76 -4.92 -9.74
N PHE A 51 3.15 -3.65 -9.65
CA PHE A 51 3.97 -2.95 -10.61
C PHE A 51 5.43 -3.41 -10.58
N GLU A 52 6.10 -3.35 -9.43
CA GLU A 52 7.53 -3.67 -9.30
C GLU A 52 7.86 -5.10 -9.74
N GLY A 53 7.02 -6.07 -9.42
CA GLY A 53 7.18 -7.45 -9.88
C GLY A 53 7.08 -7.59 -11.41
N SER A 54 6.31 -6.75 -12.10
CA SER A 54 6.22 -6.73 -13.56
C SER A 54 7.46 -6.12 -14.20
N MET A 55 8.00 -5.05 -13.61
CA MET A 55 9.16 -4.31 -14.13
C MET A 55 10.47 -5.05 -13.91
N ALA A 56 10.67 -5.69 -12.77
CA ALA A 56 11.88 -6.48 -12.48
C ALA A 56 12.05 -7.64 -13.47
N ALA A 57 10.96 -8.24 -13.92
CA ALA A 57 10.98 -9.27 -14.94
C ALA A 57 11.51 -8.74 -16.27
N THR A 58 11.05 -7.58 -16.71
CA THR A 58 11.41 -6.96 -18.01
C THR A 58 12.84 -6.49 -18.05
N LEU A 59 13.38 -5.95 -16.95
CA LEU A 59 14.77 -5.46 -16.88
C LEU A 59 15.80 -6.59 -16.89
N ASN A 60 15.47 -7.76 -16.31
CA ASN A 60 16.36 -8.92 -16.33
C ASN A 60 16.50 -9.56 -17.73
N GLU A 61 15.55 -9.35 -18.63
CA GLU A 61 15.63 -9.80 -20.04
C GLU A 61 16.61 -8.96 -20.86
N ASN A 62 16.81 -7.71 -20.50
CA ASN A 62 17.57 -6.73 -21.27
C ASN A 62 19.03 -6.55 -20.81
N LYS A 63 19.58 -7.39 -19.90
CA LYS A 63 20.99 -7.28 -19.51
C LYS A 63 21.88 -7.60 -20.71
N PRO A 64 22.67 -6.61 -21.23
CA PRO A 64 23.65 -6.87 -22.25
C PRO A 64 24.76 -7.74 -21.64
N GLY A 65 24.90 -8.97 -22.12
CA GLY A 65 26.00 -9.86 -21.70
C GLY A 65 25.67 -11.34 -21.56
N LYS A 66 24.41 -11.79 -21.63
CA LYS A 66 24.14 -13.20 -21.87
C LYS A 66 24.30 -13.50 -23.35
N THR A 67 25.54 -13.70 -23.78
CA THR A 67 25.79 -14.47 -24.99
C THR A 67 25.22 -15.86 -24.74
N ILE A 68 24.07 -16.14 -25.38
CA ILE A 68 23.59 -17.52 -25.51
C ILE A 68 24.73 -18.30 -26.15
N PRO A 69 25.27 -19.37 -25.52
CA PRO A 69 26.28 -20.18 -26.18
C PRO A 69 25.71 -20.65 -27.52
N THR A 70 26.32 -20.26 -28.61
CA THR A 70 25.97 -20.74 -29.95
C THR A 70 25.96 -22.27 -29.88
N PRO A 71 24.87 -22.96 -30.23
CA PRO A 71 24.86 -24.42 -30.24
C PRO A 71 25.95 -24.88 -31.20
N ASP A 72 26.83 -25.72 -30.69
CA ASP A 72 27.86 -26.38 -31.48
C ASP A 72 27.18 -27.17 -32.61
N LYS A 73 27.35 -26.72 -33.87
CA LYS A 73 26.64 -27.25 -35.02
C LYS A 73 26.98 -28.73 -35.33
N ASP A 74 27.93 -29.31 -34.62
CA ASP A 74 28.41 -30.66 -34.88
C ASP A 74 27.88 -31.73 -33.94
N LYS A 75 27.03 -31.39 -32.99
CA LYS A 75 26.40 -32.41 -32.10
C LYS A 75 24.93 -32.55 -32.40
N LYS A 76 24.58 -33.55 -33.22
CA LYS A 76 23.21 -34.09 -33.29
C LYS A 76 22.82 -34.65 -31.92
N SER A 77 22.04 -33.89 -31.16
CA SER A 77 21.44 -34.32 -29.89
C SER A 77 20.19 -35.15 -30.20
N PRO A 78 20.06 -36.38 -29.68
CA PRO A 78 18.88 -37.20 -29.91
C PRO A 78 17.73 -36.94 -28.94
N TYR A 79 17.77 -35.91 -28.12
CA TYR A 79 16.71 -35.64 -27.17
C TYR A 79 16.12 -34.24 -27.39
N GLN A 80 14.90 -34.21 -27.89
CA GLN A 80 14.03 -33.07 -27.76
C GLN A 80 13.73 -32.91 -26.25
N THR A 81 14.46 -32.01 -25.61
CA THR A 81 14.16 -31.66 -24.21
C THR A 81 12.96 -30.74 -24.23
N TYR A 82 11.91 -31.16 -23.60
CA TYR A 82 10.76 -30.37 -23.24
C TYR A 82 11.21 -29.04 -22.62
N GLY A 83 10.61 -27.93 -23.09
CA GLY A 83 10.99 -26.59 -22.77
C GLY A 83 11.14 -26.34 -21.27
N ARG A 84 12.25 -25.74 -20.91
CA ARG A 84 12.46 -25.19 -19.58
C ARG A 84 11.36 -24.15 -19.30
N ALA A 85 10.63 -24.34 -18.21
CA ALA A 85 9.75 -23.31 -17.69
C ALA A 85 10.59 -22.02 -17.48
N PRO A 86 10.08 -20.88 -17.96
CA PRO A 86 10.81 -19.62 -17.83
C PRO A 86 10.93 -19.25 -16.35
N MET A 87 12.14 -19.00 -15.92
CA MET A 87 12.39 -18.29 -14.68
C MET A 87 11.83 -16.87 -14.82
N TYR A 88 11.02 -16.46 -13.90
CA TYR A 88 10.55 -15.08 -13.74
C TYR A 88 10.10 -14.41 -15.03
N GLY A 89 8.85 -14.63 -15.43
CA GLY A 89 8.23 -13.83 -16.48
C GLY A 89 8.83 -13.90 -17.87
N HIS A 90 9.72 -14.86 -18.14
CA HIS A 90 10.17 -15.13 -19.49
C HIS A 90 9.08 -15.85 -20.26
N ALA A 91 8.24 -15.12 -20.98
CA ALA A 91 7.62 -15.67 -22.17
C ALA A 91 8.76 -15.90 -23.17
N ALA A 92 9.17 -17.13 -23.36
CA ALA A 92 10.04 -17.49 -24.47
C ALA A 92 9.25 -17.21 -25.76
N THR A 93 9.49 -16.05 -26.37
CA THR A 93 9.12 -15.86 -27.76
C THR A 93 10.01 -16.74 -28.60
N TYR A 94 9.48 -17.83 -29.09
CA TYR A 94 10.07 -18.56 -30.20
C TYR A 94 10.10 -17.62 -31.40
N GLY A 95 11.28 -17.10 -31.74
CA GLY A 95 11.53 -16.55 -33.06
C GLY A 95 11.33 -17.67 -34.06
N GLU A 96 10.40 -17.52 -35.00
CA GLU A 96 10.34 -18.33 -36.20
C GLU A 96 11.69 -18.23 -36.89
N TYR A 97 12.41 -19.34 -36.94
CA TYR A 97 13.58 -19.51 -37.77
C TYR A 97 13.10 -19.66 -39.21
N ASN A 98 13.32 -18.66 -40.06
CA ASN A 98 13.20 -18.84 -41.47
C ASN A 98 14.36 -19.76 -41.93
N ASP A 99 14.02 -20.81 -42.65
CA ASP A 99 14.86 -21.92 -43.06
C ASP A 99 15.88 -21.56 -44.19
N ASP A 100 16.05 -20.27 -44.50
CA ASP A 100 16.89 -19.82 -45.63
C ASP A 100 18.28 -19.29 -45.25
N GLY A 101 18.65 -19.39 -43.96
CA GLY A 101 20.03 -19.09 -43.53
C GLY A 101 20.55 -17.66 -43.79
N SER A 102 19.69 -16.76 -44.22
CA SER A 102 20.07 -15.36 -44.45
C SER A 102 19.94 -14.58 -43.14
N ALA A 103 21.05 -14.29 -42.50
CA ALA A 103 21.18 -13.30 -41.46
C ALA A 103 20.97 -11.89 -42.06
N GLY A 104 19.72 -11.60 -42.42
CA GLY A 104 19.31 -10.25 -42.82
C GLY A 104 19.37 -9.36 -41.60
N ARG A 105 20.34 -8.48 -41.49
CA ARG A 105 20.30 -7.31 -40.62
C ARG A 105 19.18 -6.41 -41.12
N SER A 106 17.94 -6.72 -40.79
CA SER A 106 16.88 -5.73 -40.83
C SER A 106 16.91 -4.99 -39.50
N GLY A 107 17.35 -3.75 -39.55
CA GLY A 107 17.20 -2.82 -38.44
C GLY A 107 15.75 -2.69 -38.06
N GLY A 108 15.46 -2.96 -36.83
CA GLY A 108 14.13 -2.88 -36.25
C GLY A 108 13.82 -4.14 -35.45
N ASP A 109 14.56 -4.37 -34.39
CA ASP A 109 14.08 -5.27 -33.32
C ASP A 109 12.74 -4.74 -32.85
N LYS A 110 11.67 -5.24 -33.45
CA LYS A 110 10.36 -5.21 -32.86
C LYS A 110 10.43 -6.14 -31.67
N TYR A 111 10.95 -5.62 -30.56
CA TYR A 111 10.75 -6.27 -29.27
C TYR A 111 9.24 -6.37 -29.08
N ASN A 112 8.75 -7.57 -29.09
CA ASN A 112 7.38 -7.87 -28.72
C ASN A 112 7.29 -7.76 -27.18
N THR A 113 7.47 -6.53 -26.66
CA THR A 113 7.40 -6.20 -25.24
C THR A 113 5.96 -6.12 -24.75
N ASP A 114 4.99 -6.36 -25.63
CA ASP A 114 3.65 -5.88 -25.44
C ASP A 114 2.79 -6.79 -24.54
N ALA A 115 3.06 -8.09 -24.53
CA ALA A 115 2.18 -9.02 -23.83
C ALA A 115 2.53 -9.26 -22.35
N SER A 116 3.76 -8.99 -21.92
CA SER A 116 4.20 -9.41 -20.56
C SER A 116 3.89 -8.40 -19.45
N LEU A 117 3.55 -7.16 -19.78
CA LEU A 117 3.29 -6.10 -18.81
C LEU A 117 1.81 -5.89 -18.49
N ASN A 118 0.92 -6.35 -19.38
CA ASN A 118 -0.51 -6.29 -19.11
C ASN A 118 -0.88 -7.35 -18.08
N ASN A 119 -1.57 -6.93 -17.04
CA ASN A 119 -2.05 -7.86 -16.03
C ASN A 119 -3.36 -7.40 -15.41
N ILE A 120 -4.10 -8.36 -14.89
CA ILE A 120 -5.17 -8.16 -13.92
C ILE A 120 -4.69 -8.72 -12.59
N TRP A 121 -4.99 -8.02 -11.52
CA TRP A 121 -4.61 -8.47 -10.19
C TRP A 121 -5.73 -8.24 -9.18
N PHE A 122 -5.72 -9.09 -8.15
CA PHE A 122 -6.65 -9.08 -7.04
C PHE A 122 -5.85 -9.20 -5.75
N ALA A 123 -6.22 -8.45 -4.75
CA ALA A 123 -5.62 -8.56 -3.43
C ALA A 123 -6.69 -8.50 -2.35
N TYR A 124 -6.42 -9.20 -1.27
CA TYR A 124 -7.13 -9.10 -0.01
C TYR A 124 -6.12 -8.91 1.10
N GLU A 125 -6.40 -7.99 2.02
CA GLU A 125 -5.59 -7.75 3.19
C GLU A 125 -6.48 -7.59 4.43
N HIS A 126 -6.04 -8.17 5.53
CA HIS A 126 -6.61 -8.03 6.85
C HIS A 126 -5.60 -7.40 7.78
N ILE A 127 -6.02 -6.38 8.53
CA ILE A 127 -5.21 -5.66 9.50
C ILE A 127 -5.93 -5.74 10.84
N SER A 128 -5.22 -6.16 11.88
CA SER A 128 -5.71 -6.19 13.26
C SER A 128 -4.71 -5.48 14.15
N ASP A 129 -5.02 -4.25 14.53
CA ASP A 129 -4.14 -3.34 15.25
C ASP A 129 -4.79 -2.82 16.54
N ASP A 130 -3.97 -2.67 17.58
CA ASP A 130 -4.21 -1.74 18.67
C ASP A 130 -3.64 -0.38 18.26
N VAL A 131 -4.49 0.62 18.11
CA VAL A 131 -4.12 1.98 17.71
C VAL A 131 -4.06 2.88 18.93
N LYS A 132 -2.89 3.43 19.22
CA LYS A 132 -2.71 4.38 20.30
C LYS A 132 -2.98 5.79 19.79
N ILE A 133 -4.02 6.41 20.32
CA ILE A 133 -4.37 7.80 20.07
C ILE A 133 -4.03 8.62 21.29
N ASP A 134 -3.10 9.55 21.15
CA ASP A 134 -2.52 10.28 22.26
C ASP A 134 -2.02 9.34 23.39
N ASP A 135 -1.70 9.91 24.55
CA ASP A 135 -1.24 9.11 25.70
C ASP A 135 -2.36 8.41 26.48
N PHE A 136 -3.63 8.60 26.09
CA PHE A 136 -4.79 8.27 26.92
C PHE A 136 -5.71 7.18 26.39
N THR A 137 -5.71 6.93 25.07
CA THR A 137 -6.72 6.02 24.47
C THR A 137 -6.08 5.02 23.53
N THR A 138 -6.43 3.75 23.71
CA THR A 138 -6.11 2.67 22.76
C THR A 138 -7.42 2.17 22.14
N LEU A 139 -7.41 1.95 20.85
CA LEU A 139 -8.52 1.41 20.08
C LEU A 139 -8.14 0.08 19.49
N ASP A 140 -8.97 -0.93 19.66
CA ASP A 140 -8.92 -2.14 18.83
C ASP A 140 -9.42 -1.79 17.43
N SER A 141 -8.65 -2.05 16.41
CA SER A 141 -8.99 -1.79 15.02
C SER A 141 -8.82 -3.05 14.17
N ASN A 142 -9.89 -3.47 13.52
CA ASN A 142 -9.88 -4.57 12.56
C ASN A 142 -10.35 -4.04 11.20
N GLN A 143 -9.58 -4.30 10.15
CA GLN A 143 -9.84 -3.76 8.83
C GLN A 143 -9.69 -4.85 7.78
N ASP A 144 -10.60 -4.88 6.82
CA ASP A 144 -10.61 -5.76 5.67
C ASP A 144 -10.58 -4.94 4.39
N LEU A 145 -9.66 -5.26 3.51
CA LEU A 145 -9.42 -4.56 2.28
C LEU A 145 -9.46 -5.53 1.10
N GLY A 146 -10.38 -5.32 0.17
CA GLY A 146 -10.43 -6.04 -1.10
C GLY A 146 -10.11 -5.10 -2.26
N ILE A 147 -9.15 -5.46 -3.11
CA ILE A 147 -8.70 -4.62 -4.23
C ILE A 147 -8.68 -5.43 -5.51
N MET A 148 -9.04 -4.81 -6.62
CA MET A 148 -8.79 -5.33 -7.97
C MET A 148 -8.21 -4.24 -8.86
N GLY A 149 -7.32 -4.61 -9.77
CA GLY A 149 -6.70 -3.66 -10.69
C GLY A 149 -6.32 -4.25 -12.03
N LEU A 150 -6.11 -3.34 -12.97
CA LEU A 150 -5.64 -3.59 -14.32
C LEU A 150 -4.38 -2.77 -14.55
N SER A 151 -3.36 -3.39 -15.11
CA SER A 151 -2.12 -2.73 -15.54
C SER A 151 -1.91 -2.91 -17.02
N GLY A 152 -1.41 -1.88 -17.67
CA GLY A 152 -1.15 -1.92 -19.10
C GLY A 152 -0.52 -0.62 -19.59
N GLY A 153 -0.60 -0.36 -20.89
CA GLY A 153 -0.23 0.93 -21.47
C GLY A 153 1.24 1.30 -21.26
N HIS A 154 2.15 0.35 -21.43
CA HIS A 154 3.58 0.60 -21.28
C HIS A 154 4.18 1.34 -22.48
N SER A 155 5.18 2.16 -22.20
CA SER A 155 5.99 2.80 -23.24
C SER A 155 7.47 2.80 -22.84
N LYS A 156 8.36 2.75 -23.85
CA LYS A 156 9.80 2.91 -23.64
C LYS A 156 10.16 4.37 -23.76
N TRP A 157 10.99 4.83 -22.84
CA TRP A 157 11.57 6.17 -22.89
C TRP A 157 13.09 6.07 -22.63
N GLY A 158 13.88 6.05 -23.71
CA GLY A 158 15.30 5.73 -23.63
C GLY A 158 15.51 4.29 -23.14
N ASN A 159 16.29 4.14 -22.06
CA ASN A 159 16.49 2.86 -21.37
C ASN A 159 15.40 2.57 -20.32
N GLY A 160 14.45 3.48 -20.11
CA GLY A 160 13.40 3.34 -19.12
C GLY A 160 12.14 2.72 -19.70
N ILE A 161 11.36 2.12 -18.82
CA ILE A 161 10.03 1.57 -19.11
C ILE A 161 9.05 2.26 -18.19
N THR A 162 7.91 2.69 -18.72
CA THR A 162 6.78 3.20 -17.94
C THR A 162 5.56 2.31 -18.14
N GLN A 163 4.81 2.13 -17.08
CA GLN A 163 3.55 1.38 -17.06
C GLN A 163 2.52 2.18 -16.25
N TRP A 164 1.26 2.11 -16.63
CA TRP A 164 0.17 2.70 -15.85
C TRP A 164 -0.92 1.67 -15.60
N GLY A 165 -1.76 1.94 -14.64
CA GLY A 165 -2.88 1.10 -14.31
C GLY A 165 -3.95 1.85 -13.54
N ILE A 166 -5.08 1.16 -13.38
CA ILE A 166 -6.22 1.60 -12.59
C ILE A 166 -6.60 0.51 -11.60
N TYR A 167 -7.17 0.88 -10.48
CA TYR A 167 -7.66 -0.07 -9.51
C TYR A 167 -8.84 0.50 -8.73
N THR A 168 -9.62 -0.40 -8.17
CA THR A 168 -10.73 -0.09 -7.28
C THR A 168 -10.79 -1.11 -6.16
N GLY A 169 -11.47 -0.77 -5.09
CA GLY A 169 -11.59 -1.70 -3.98
C GLY A 169 -12.70 -1.33 -3.01
N TYR A 170 -12.86 -2.20 -2.03
CA TYR A 170 -13.80 -2.09 -0.93
C TYR A 170 -13.05 -2.14 0.39
N ILE A 171 -13.53 -1.37 1.35
CA ILE A 171 -13.01 -1.25 2.70
C ILE A 171 -14.14 -1.61 3.68
N GLY A 172 -13.84 -2.49 4.63
CA GLY A 172 -14.63 -2.69 5.83
C GLY A 172 -13.72 -2.48 7.04
N ALA A 173 -14.15 -1.71 8.03
CA ALA A 173 -13.38 -1.52 9.25
C ALA A 173 -14.30 -1.52 10.47
N HIS A 174 -13.82 -2.13 11.55
CA HIS A 174 -14.48 -2.14 12.86
C HIS A 174 -13.48 -1.67 13.90
N GLN A 175 -13.84 -0.65 14.65
CA GLN A 175 -12.99 -0.06 15.68
C GLN A 175 -13.77 0.11 16.96
N ARG A 176 -13.14 -0.16 18.07
CA ARG A 176 -13.79 -0.06 19.37
C ARG A 176 -12.83 0.34 20.48
N ASN A 177 -13.40 1.02 21.45
CA ASN A 177 -12.86 1.14 22.80
C ASN A 177 -13.99 0.92 23.81
N ASN A 178 -13.76 1.25 25.07
CA ASN A 178 -14.78 1.09 26.12
C ASN A 178 -16.00 2.00 25.97
N GLU A 179 -15.92 3.05 25.15
CA GLU A 179 -16.92 4.13 25.07
C GLU A 179 -17.64 4.20 23.74
N ILE A 180 -16.96 3.76 22.65
CA ILE A 180 -17.47 3.88 21.29
C ILE A 180 -17.08 2.69 20.43
N ASN A 181 -18.02 2.27 19.56
CA ASN A 181 -17.77 1.36 18.45
C ASN A 181 -18.01 2.12 17.15
N ILE A 182 -17.10 1.96 16.18
CA ILE A 182 -17.24 2.57 14.85
C ILE A 182 -17.19 1.46 13.82
N ASP A 183 -18.26 1.32 13.08
CA ASP A 183 -18.35 0.48 11.90
C ASP A 183 -18.23 1.35 10.66
N SER A 184 -17.28 1.04 9.81
CA SER A 184 -16.97 1.79 8.61
C SER A 184 -17.01 0.88 7.39
N GLN A 185 -17.60 1.35 6.29
CA GLN A 185 -17.62 0.64 5.03
C GLN A 185 -17.56 1.61 3.87
N GLY A 186 -16.88 1.24 2.80
CA GLY A 186 -16.78 2.13 1.67
C GLY A 186 -16.01 1.58 0.50
N GLY A 187 -15.80 2.44 -0.48
CA GLY A 187 -15.10 2.09 -1.70
C GLY A 187 -14.15 3.18 -2.15
N PHE A 188 -13.22 2.80 -3.00
CA PHE A 188 -12.23 3.71 -3.56
C PHE A 188 -11.90 3.35 -5.01
N PHE A 189 -11.35 4.34 -5.69
CA PHE A 189 -10.79 4.21 -7.02
C PHE A 189 -9.43 4.89 -7.06
N GLY A 190 -8.49 4.29 -7.80
CA GLY A 190 -7.15 4.85 -7.97
C GLY A 190 -6.58 4.64 -9.36
N VAL A 191 -5.64 5.49 -9.69
CA VAL A 191 -4.78 5.39 -10.88
C VAL A 191 -3.34 5.38 -10.44
N TYR A 192 -2.50 4.62 -11.10
CA TYR A 192 -1.08 4.59 -10.80
C TYR A 192 -0.23 4.59 -12.07
N ASN A 193 0.97 5.08 -11.90
CA ASN A 193 2.03 5.03 -12.91
C ASN A 193 3.30 4.53 -12.26
N GLY A 194 4.06 3.74 -12.98
CA GLY A 194 5.38 3.30 -12.60
C GLY A 194 6.38 3.57 -13.71
N PHE A 195 7.57 3.93 -13.31
CA PHE A 195 8.71 4.17 -14.17
C PHE A 195 9.93 3.42 -13.63
N SER A 196 10.63 2.71 -14.49
CA SER A 196 11.86 1.99 -14.15
C SER A 196 12.95 2.29 -15.16
N ILE A 197 14.14 2.61 -14.67
CA ILE A 197 15.33 2.81 -15.47
C ILE A 197 16.52 2.18 -14.75
N ASP A 198 17.22 1.25 -15.40
CA ASP A 198 18.30 0.47 -14.80
C ASP A 198 17.88 -0.19 -13.47
N ASN A 199 18.45 0.25 -12.37
CA ASN A 199 18.15 -0.25 -11.02
C ASN A 199 17.20 0.67 -10.23
N PHE A 200 16.76 1.79 -10.80
CA PHE A 200 15.90 2.75 -10.14
C PHE A 200 14.45 2.56 -10.57
N ASN A 201 13.55 2.51 -9.58
CA ASN A 201 12.10 2.44 -9.78
C ASN A 201 11.43 3.63 -9.08
N LEU A 202 10.49 4.23 -9.78
CA LEU A 202 9.60 5.27 -9.26
C LEU A 202 8.17 4.86 -9.56
N SER A 203 7.32 4.83 -8.54
CA SER A 203 5.88 4.62 -8.70
C SER A 203 5.10 5.75 -8.06
N THR A 204 4.01 6.13 -8.69
CA THR A 204 3.11 7.19 -8.22
C THR A 204 1.67 6.72 -8.30
N SER A 205 0.83 7.17 -7.38
CA SER A 205 -0.60 6.87 -7.38
C SER A 205 -1.41 8.06 -6.90
N ILE A 206 -2.63 8.17 -7.43
CA ILE A 206 -3.68 9.06 -6.91
C ILE A 206 -4.88 8.18 -6.60
N ILE A 207 -5.42 8.32 -5.39
CA ILE A 207 -6.55 7.54 -4.88
C ILE A 207 -7.60 8.48 -4.35
N SER A 208 -8.86 8.14 -4.53
CA SER A 208 -9.99 8.84 -3.91
C SER A 208 -11.03 7.83 -3.46
N GLY A 209 -11.66 8.07 -2.34
CA GLY A 209 -12.66 7.16 -1.78
C GLY A 209 -13.66 7.85 -0.88
N VAL A 210 -14.67 7.06 -0.53
CA VAL A 210 -15.74 7.43 0.38
C VAL A 210 -15.89 6.33 1.42
N LEU A 211 -16.12 6.71 2.66
CA LEU A 211 -16.31 5.81 3.78
C LEU A 211 -17.52 6.25 4.58
N ASP A 212 -18.54 5.41 4.63
CA ASP A 212 -19.72 5.59 5.47
C ASP A 212 -19.45 4.95 6.84
N ASN A 213 -19.74 5.71 7.89
CA ASN A 213 -19.43 5.34 9.27
C ASN A 213 -20.68 5.36 10.13
N THR A 214 -20.77 4.41 11.03
CA THR A 214 -21.75 4.37 12.11
C THR A 214 -20.99 4.31 13.44
N ALA A 215 -21.10 5.36 14.22
CA ALA A 215 -20.51 5.45 15.55
C ALA A 215 -21.57 5.17 16.60
N THR A 216 -21.45 4.04 17.29
CA THR A 216 -22.38 3.60 18.35
C THR A 216 -21.78 3.89 19.71
N SER A 217 -22.50 4.60 20.56
CA SER A 217 -22.12 4.92 21.94
C SER A 217 -23.30 4.68 22.90
N THR A 218 -23.10 4.97 24.18
CA THR A 218 -24.18 4.93 25.18
C THR A 218 -25.27 5.98 24.93
N PHE A 219 -25.03 6.97 24.09
CA PHE A 219 -25.97 8.04 23.71
C PHE A 219 -26.78 7.71 22.46
N GLY A 220 -26.44 6.64 21.74
CA GLY A 220 -27.09 6.20 20.51
C GLY A 220 -26.10 6.07 19.35
N ASP A 221 -26.64 6.01 18.14
CA ASP A 221 -25.89 5.79 16.90
C ASP A 221 -25.86 7.06 16.08
N ASP A 222 -24.67 7.49 15.69
CA ASP A 222 -24.44 8.60 14.75
C ASP A 222 -23.89 8.08 13.43
N GLY A 223 -24.48 8.53 12.31
CA GLY A 223 -23.99 8.25 10.96
C GLY A 223 -23.31 9.48 10.35
N TYR A 224 -22.16 9.27 9.70
CA TYR A 224 -21.45 10.32 8.96
C TYR A 224 -20.59 9.72 7.85
N THR A 225 -20.32 10.52 6.82
CA THR A 225 -19.54 10.10 5.66
C THR A 225 -18.21 10.84 5.63
N ASN A 226 -17.10 10.12 5.35
CA ASN A 226 -15.81 10.70 5.03
C ASN A 226 -15.52 10.59 3.55
N PHE A 227 -15.06 11.69 2.96
CA PHE A 227 -14.45 11.74 1.66
C PHE A 227 -12.96 11.95 1.79
N TRP A 228 -12.15 11.27 0.98
CA TRP A 228 -10.71 11.41 1.00
C TRP A 228 -10.07 11.34 -0.37
N ILE A 229 -8.92 11.97 -0.50
CA ILE A 229 -8.06 11.93 -1.67
C ILE A 229 -6.60 11.86 -1.23
N SER A 230 -5.81 11.05 -1.92
CA SER A 230 -4.39 10.86 -1.65
C SER A 230 -3.55 10.89 -2.89
N GLY A 231 -2.36 11.49 -2.76
CA GLY A 231 -1.27 11.38 -3.71
C GLY A 231 -0.06 10.69 -3.08
N ILE A 232 0.51 9.69 -3.77
CA ILE A 232 1.58 8.86 -3.24
C ILE A 232 2.69 8.74 -4.28
N ALA A 233 3.94 8.76 -3.81
CA ALA A 233 5.13 8.49 -4.60
C ALA A 233 6.05 7.55 -3.82
N ASN A 234 6.58 6.53 -4.50
CA ASN A 234 7.54 5.58 -3.93
C ASN A 234 8.74 5.46 -4.86
N ALA A 235 9.94 5.62 -4.32
CA ALA A 235 11.20 5.50 -5.05
C ALA A 235 12.05 4.40 -4.41
N THR A 236 12.52 3.44 -5.23
CA THR A 236 13.37 2.34 -4.78
C THR A 236 14.59 2.17 -5.67
N TYR A 237 15.66 1.63 -5.11
CA TYR A 237 16.88 1.32 -5.85
C TYR A 237 17.28 -0.15 -5.61
N SER A 238 17.41 -0.94 -6.69
CA SER A 238 17.73 -2.36 -6.63
C SER A 238 19.23 -2.60 -6.61
N ILE A 239 19.75 -3.19 -5.53
CA ILE A 239 21.14 -3.61 -5.37
C ILE A 239 21.20 -5.13 -5.49
N HIS A 240 21.66 -5.63 -6.63
CA HIS A 240 21.84 -7.07 -6.85
C HIS A 240 23.13 -7.53 -6.20
N LEU A 241 23.05 -8.26 -5.08
CA LEU A 241 24.20 -8.80 -4.37
C LEU A 241 24.71 -10.09 -5.02
N ASP A 242 23.80 -10.91 -5.52
CA ASP A 242 24.08 -12.07 -6.37
C ASP A 242 22.91 -12.35 -7.33
N ASP A 243 22.96 -13.43 -8.12
CA ASP A 243 21.91 -13.81 -9.08
C ASP A 243 20.56 -14.16 -8.42
N THR A 244 20.54 -14.34 -7.10
CA THR A 244 19.37 -14.80 -6.34
C THR A 244 18.93 -13.83 -5.25
N PHE A 245 19.77 -12.85 -4.90
CA PHE A 245 19.51 -11.97 -3.78
C PHE A 245 19.62 -10.49 -4.18
N THR A 246 18.55 -9.75 -3.90
CA THR A 246 18.45 -8.32 -4.19
C THR A 246 18.06 -7.57 -2.93
N LEU A 247 18.73 -6.46 -2.65
CA LEU A 247 18.38 -5.50 -1.61
C LEU A 247 17.80 -4.24 -2.27
N GLN A 248 16.67 -3.75 -1.75
CA GLN A 248 15.99 -2.57 -2.28
C GLN A 248 15.74 -1.55 -1.16
N PRO A 249 16.67 -0.63 -0.89
CA PRO A 249 16.37 0.58 -0.14
C PRO A 249 15.42 1.48 -0.93
N GLY A 250 14.56 2.20 -0.20
CA GLY A 250 13.61 3.11 -0.82
C GLY A 250 13.05 4.13 0.16
N VAL A 251 12.20 4.99 -0.36
CA VAL A 251 11.41 5.96 0.40
C VAL A 251 10.05 6.13 -0.24
N GLN A 252 9.02 6.14 0.57
CA GLN A 252 7.66 6.49 0.17
C GLN A 252 7.30 7.85 0.77
N PHE A 253 6.61 8.64 -0.01
CA PHE A 253 5.98 9.88 0.39
C PHE A 253 4.49 9.79 0.07
N ALA A 254 3.63 10.20 1.01
CA ALA A 254 2.20 10.29 0.76
C ALA A 254 1.65 11.60 1.33
N TYR A 255 0.66 12.15 0.64
CA TYR A 255 -0.16 13.25 1.12
C TYR A 255 -1.63 12.84 1.04
N THR A 256 -2.35 12.98 2.13
CA THR A 256 -3.78 12.65 2.21
C THR A 256 -4.56 13.83 2.76
N TRP A 257 -5.64 14.16 2.08
CA TRP A 257 -6.66 15.08 2.52
C TRP A 257 -7.94 14.30 2.80
N ILE A 258 -8.54 14.52 3.98
CA ILE A 258 -9.76 13.85 4.44
C ILE A 258 -10.73 14.90 4.93
N LYS A 259 -12.00 14.76 4.57
CA LYS A 259 -13.08 15.61 5.05
C LYS A 259 -14.25 14.74 5.48
N ALA A 260 -14.63 14.85 6.75
CA ALA A 260 -15.89 14.30 7.23
C ALA A 260 -17.03 15.27 6.95
N GLU A 261 -18.21 14.75 6.71
CA GLU A 261 -19.45 15.50 6.61
C GLU A 261 -19.78 16.17 7.95
N ASP A 262 -20.33 17.40 7.90
CA ASP A 262 -20.92 18.03 9.09
C ASP A 262 -22.27 17.40 9.37
N TYR A 263 -22.56 17.06 10.62
CA TYR A 263 -23.81 16.40 10.99
C TYR A 263 -24.36 16.86 12.34
N THR A 264 -25.58 16.45 12.64
CA THR A 264 -26.17 16.62 13.97
C THR A 264 -26.26 15.27 14.64
N SER A 265 -25.66 15.14 15.82
CA SER A 265 -25.65 13.89 16.57
C SER A 265 -27.04 13.52 17.09
N VAL A 266 -27.23 12.28 17.48
CA VAL A 266 -28.44 11.79 18.11
C VAL A 266 -28.76 12.54 19.42
N SER A 267 -27.75 13.09 20.09
CA SER A 267 -27.91 13.96 21.27
C SER A 267 -28.37 15.38 20.91
N GLY A 268 -28.45 15.74 19.65
CA GLY A 268 -28.81 17.06 19.15
C GLY A 268 -27.65 18.06 19.01
N ASP A 269 -26.42 17.61 19.23
CA ASP A 269 -25.24 18.45 19.10
C ASP A 269 -24.86 18.63 17.62
N THR A 270 -24.50 19.84 17.23
CA THR A 270 -23.98 20.11 15.88
C THR A 270 -22.49 19.80 15.83
N MET A 271 -22.12 18.88 14.97
CA MET A 271 -20.76 18.44 14.70
C MET A 271 -20.27 19.08 13.40
N LYS A 272 -19.25 19.96 13.49
CA LYS A 272 -18.58 20.55 12.33
C LYS A 272 -17.15 20.04 12.27
N ASN A 273 -16.81 19.43 11.17
CA ASN A 273 -15.51 18.80 10.96
C ASN A 273 -14.64 19.66 10.07
N ASP A 274 -13.47 20.05 10.51
CA ASP A 274 -12.47 20.63 9.64
C ASP A 274 -11.76 19.54 8.81
N ALA A 275 -11.18 19.95 7.68
CA ALA A 275 -10.45 19.03 6.86
C ALA A 275 -9.13 18.61 7.54
N PHE A 276 -8.84 17.32 7.54
CA PHE A 276 -7.62 16.73 8.05
C PHE A 276 -6.62 16.52 6.92
N ASN A 277 -5.39 16.98 7.12
CA ASN A 277 -4.29 16.83 6.18
C ASN A 277 -3.19 16.01 6.83
N MET A 278 -2.66 15.04 6.10
CA MET A 278 -1.62 14.17 6.58
C MET A 278 -0.52 14.04 5.53
N ILE A 279 0.72 14.20 5.97
CA ILE A 279 1.92 13.88 5.22
C ILE A 279 2.56 12.65 5.86
N GLU A 280 2.91 11.67 5.06
CA GLU A 280 3.61 10.47 5.46
C GLU A 280 4.96 10.40 4.73
N VAL A 281 6.02 10.12 5.47
CA VAL A 281 7.36 9.84 4.93
C VAL A 281 7.82 8.51 5.49
N SER A 282 8.10 7.56 4.60
CA SER A 282 8.40 6.21 5.03
C SER A 282 9.66 5.67 4.34
N PRO A 283 10.82 5.69 5.01
CA PRO A 283 11.98 4.93 4.56
C PRO A 283 11.68 3.43 4.59
N THR A 284 12.12 2.74 3.54
CA THR A 284 11.87 1.31 3.33
C THR A 284 13.15 0.56 3.03
N LEU A 285 13.20 -0.70 3.44
CA LEU A 285 14.25 -1.63 3.07
C LEU A 285 13.62 -2.99 2.78
N ARG A 286 13.77 -3.48 1.55
CA ARG A 286 13.29 -4.79 1.13
C ARG A 286 14.45 -5.69 0.75
N ALA A 287 14.45 -6.93 1.24
CA ALA A 287 15.38 -7.96 0.87
C ALA A 287 14.61 -9.06 0.14
N ILE A 288 15.02 -9.39 -1.09
CA ILE A 288 14.33 -10.36 -1.95
C ILE A 288 15.26 -11.52 -2.24
N LYS A 289 14.79 -12.75 -2.03
CA LYS A 289 15.51 -13.98 -2.32
C LYS A 289 14.76 -14.85 -3.32
N HIS A 290 15.40 -15.16 -4.44
CA HIS A 290 14.93 -16.21 -5.34
C HIS A 290 15.31 -17.58 -4.78
N ILE A 291 14.29 -18.37 -4.40
CA ILE A 291 14.47 -19.67 -3.74
C ILE A 291 14.60 -20.81 -4.77
N GLY A 292 14.14 -20.58 -6.00
CA GLY A 292 14.16 -21.54 -7.10
C GLY A 292 12.76 -21.99 -7.53
N SER A 293 12.66 -22.54 -8.73
CA SER A 293 11.39 -23.07 -9.28
C SER A 293 10.22 -22.09 -9.24
N GLY A 294 10.48 -20.79 -9.41
CA GLY A 294 9.47 -19.72 -9.39
C GLY A 294 8.99 -19.35 -7.98
N TRP A 295 9.72 -19.70 -6.92
CA TRP A 295 9.50 -19.23 -5.57
C TRP A 295 10.39 -18.04 -5.23
N TYR A 296 9.81 -17.04 -4.57
CA TYR A 296 10.49 -15.86 -4.07
C TYR A 296 10.04 -15.58 -2.65
N GLY A 297 10.99 -15.28 -1.79
CA GLY A 297 10.74 -14.77 -0.46
C GLY A 297 11.21 -13.33 -0.36
N SER A 298 10.50 -12.48 0.37
CA SER A 298 10.96 -11.13 0.70
C SER A 298 10.71 -10.78 2.14
N LEU A 299 11.65 -10.02 2.72
CA LEU A 299 11.54 -9.35 4.00
C LEU A 299 11.44 -7.85 3.74
N ASN A 300 10.46 -7.19 4.33
CA ASN A 300 10.29 -5.75 4.22
C ASN A 300 10.36 -5.12 5.61
N LEU A 301 11.07 -4.01 5.70
CA LEU A 301 11.11 -3.12 6.85
C LEU A 301 10.70 -1.73 6.39
N LYS A 302 9.77 -1.10 7.08
CA LYS A 302 9.28 0.23 6.78
C LYS A 302 9.04 0.98 8.08
N HIS A 303 9.55 2.20 8.17
CA HIS A 303 9.28 3.11 9.29
C HIS A 303 8.40 4.23 8.78
N ILE A 304 7.24 4.41 9.36
CA ILE A 304 6.19 5.34 8.94
C ILE A 304 6.21 6.53 9.89
N MET A 305 6.64 7.70 9.38
CA MET A 305 6.60 8.97 10.09
C MET A 305 5.40 9.75 9.60
N ILE A 306 4.55 10.21 10.52
CA ILE A 306 3.28 10.87 10.23
C ILE A 306 3.32 12.31 10.72
N PHE A 307 2.98 13.24 9.82
CA PHE A 307 2.83 14.66 10.11
C PHE A 307 1.40 15.07 9.76
N ALA A 308 0.57 15.23 10.77
CA ALA A 308 -0.83 15.59 10.63
C ALA A 308 -1.05 17.07 10.92
N ASN A 309 -2.09 17.66 10.32
CA ASN A 309 -2.51 19.02 10.56
C ASN A 309 -3.97 19.23 10.16
N GLY A 310 -4.73 19.97 10.95
CA GLY A 310 -6.15 20.18 10.77
C GLY A 310 -6.96 19.01 11.34
N GLY A 311 -8.26 18.97 11.08
CA GLY A 311 -9.15 17.94 11.62
C GLY A 311 -9.76 18.32 12.96
N ASP A 312 -9.69 19.59 13.32
CA ASP A 312 -10.42 20.11 14.48
C ASP A 312 -11.91 19.79 14.35
N LEU A 313 -12.49 19.33 15.43
CA LEU A 313 -13.93 19.13 15.53
C LEU A 313 -14.55 20.25 16.37
N THR A 314 -15.54 20.95 15.84
CA THR A 314 -16.35 21.88 16.60
C THR A 314 -17.69 21.27 16.98
N VAL A 315 -17.90 21.05 18.27
CA VAL A 315 -19.15 20.57 18.86
C VAL A 315 -19.91 21.78 19.41
N ASN A 316 -21.05 22.11 18.80
CA ASN A 316 -21.75 23.35 19.06
C ASN A 316 -20.84 24.59 18.89
N ASN A 317 -20.25 25.10 19.96
CA ASN A 317 -19.33 26.23 19.97
C ASN A 317 -17.97 25.90 20.62
N THR A 318 -17.70 24.63 20.90
CA THR A 318 -16.45 24.19 21.52
C THR A 318 -15.60 23.46 20.49
N THR A 319 -14.40 23.93 20.24
CA THR A 319 -13.46 23.27 19.36
C THR A 319 -12.62 22.26 20.14
N ILE A 320 -12.57 21.03 19.64
CA ILE A 320 -11.71 19.94 20.10
C ILE A 320 -10.57 19.85 19.10
N PRO A 321 -9.30 20.00 19.53
CA PRO A 321 -8.18 19.94 18.61
C PRO A 321 -8.00 18.55 18.01
N GLU A 322 -7.31 18.48 16.88
CA GLU A 322 -6.93 17.25 16.21
C GLU A 322 -6.24 16.26 17.15
N LEU A 323 -6.41 14.99 16.87
CA LEU A 323 -5.70 13.92 17.56
C LEU A 323 -4.36 13.66 16.89
N ASN A 324 -3.32 13.51 17.71
CA ASN A 324 -2.00 13.20 17.20
C ASN A 324 -1.90 11.71 16.85
N ILE A 325 -1.48 11.45 15.61
CA ILE A 325 -1.22 10.11 15.10
C ILE A 325 0.30 9.89 15.20
N GLY A 326 0.71 8.93 15.99
CA GLY A 326 2.13 8.65 16.21
C GLY A 326 2.76 7.80 15.11
N ASP A 327 4.07 7.79 15.10
CA ASP A 327 4.88 6.99 14.19
C ASP A 327 4.82 5.50 14.55
N PHE A 328 5.03 4.65 13.54
CA PHE A 328 5.12 3.21 13.74
C PHE A 328 6.08 2.55 12.74
N THR A 329 6.50 1.34 13.06
CA THR A 329 7.34 0.51 12.19
C THR A 329 6.59 -0.74 11.78
N GLU A 330 6.64 -1.04 10.48
CA GLU A 330 6.09 -2.25 9.91
C GLU A 330 7.21 -3.15 9.40
N TYR A 331 7.13 -4.44 9.71
CA TYR A 331 7.99 -5.47 9.17
C TYR A 331 7.14 -6.64 8.68
N SER A 332 7.42 -7.08 7.46
CA SER A 332 6.62 -8.14 6.83
C SER A 332 7.49 -9.14 6.09
N LEU A 333 6.98 -10.35 6.01
CA LEU A 333 7.49 -11.46 5.22
C LEU A 333 6.49 -11.74 4.10
N SER A 334 6.97 -11.87 2.87
CA SER A 334 6.14 -12.29 1.76
C SER A 334 6.73 -13.53 1.08
N LEU A 335 5.85 -14.40 0.63
CA LEU A 335 6.20 -15.58 -0.16
C LEU A 335 5.37 -15.57 -1.45
N GLU A 336 6.06 -15.53 -2.58
CA GLU A 336 5.43 -15.55 -3.90
C GLU A 336 5.73 -16.86 -4.63
N LYS A 337 4.71 -17.39 -5.31
CA LYS A 337 4.83 -18.47 -6.29
C LYS A 337 4.37 -17.98 -7.65
N SER A 338 5.29 -17.99 -8.62
CA SER A 338 5.01 -17.71 -10.03
C SER A 338 4.96 -19.02 -10.83
N ILE A 339 3.88 -19.18 -11.61
CA ILE A 339 3.66 -20.34 -12.51
C ILE A 339 3.18 -19.76 -13.83
N THR A 340 4.02 -19.86 -14.86
CA THR A 340 3.72 -19.31 -16.21
C THR A 340 3.31 -17.83 -16.12
N ASN A 341 2.05 -17.52 -16.32
CA ASN A 341 1.48 -16.17 -16.32
C ASN A 341 0.70 -15.82 -15.04
N ILE A 342 0.71 -16.70 -14.05
CA ILE A 342 0.00 -16.51 -12.77
C ILE A 342 1.04 -16.38 -11.66
N SER A 343 0.89 -15.36 -10.81
CA SER A 343 1.64 -15.22 -9.56
C SER A 343 0.67 -15.15 -8.38
N LEU A 344 0.97 -15.90 -7.34
CA LEU A 344 0.25 -15.86 -6.06
C LEU A 344 1.25 -15.46 -4.97
N THR A 345 0.94 -14.41 -4.23
CA THR A 345 1.74 -13.93 -3.11
C THR A 345 0.93 -14.02 -1.83
N ALA A 346 1.53 -14.50 -0.77
CA ALA A 346 1.02 -14.39 0.60
C ALA A 346 1.98 -13.50 1.40
N ASN A 347 1.44 -12.59 2.18
CA ASN A 347 2.19 -11.70 3.07
C ASN A 347 1.69 -11.83 4.51
N PHE A 348 2.61 -11.63 5.44
CA PHE A 348 2.33 -11.59 6.86
C PHE A 348 3.30 -10.61 7.51
N GLY A 349 2.76 -9.70 8.31
CA GLY A 349 3.54 -8.63 8.93
C GLY A 349 3.07 -8.26 10.31
N ARG A 350 3.87 -7.43 10.95
CA ARG A 350 3.60 -6.85 12.26
C ARG A 350 3.90 -5.37 12.25
N ARG A 351 3.13 -4.62 13.02
CA ARG A 351 3.33 -3.20 13.33
C ARG A 351 3.71 -3.01 14.79
N ASP A 352 4.63 -2.09 15.05
CA ASP A 352 5.02 -1.68 16.40
C ASP A 352 5.22 -0.15 16.45
N GLY A 353 4.70 0.47 17.50
CA GLY A 353 4.69 1.93 17.71
C GLY A 353 3.32 2.42 18.09
N ALA A 354 2.84 3.48 17.45
CA ALA A 354 1.48 3.98 17.61
C ALA A 354 0.42 2.99 17.10
N HIS A 355 0.78 2.21 16.10
CA HIS A 355 0.07 0.99 15.68
C HIS A 355 0.78 -0.23 16.22
N ARG A 356 0.04 -1.15 16.80
CA ARG A 356 0.61 -2.39 17.30
C ARG A 356 -0.32 -3.56 16.95
N GLY A 357 0.10 -4.39 15.99
CA GLY A 357 -0.75 -5.49 15.56
C GLY A 357 -0.16 -6.29 14.42
N TRP A 358 -1.04 -6.93 13.66
CA TRP A 358 -0.70 -7.87 12.61
C TRP A 358 -1.39 -7.51 11.30
N ILE A 359 -0.68 -7.79 10.21
CA ILE A 359 -1.18 -7.65 8.84
C ILE A 359 -1.03 -8.99 8.17
N GLY A 360 -2.04 -9.40 7.43
CA GLY A 360 -1.98 -10.59 6.59
C GLY A 360 -2.73 -10.41 5.30
N GLY A 361 -2.21 -10.94 4.19
CA GLY A 361 -2.86 -10.76 2.91
C GLY A 361 -2.45 -11.76 1.85
N ILE A 362 -3.19 -11.76 0.77
CA ILE A 362 -2.93 -12.54 -0.43
C ILE A 362 -3.09 -11.65 -1.65
N ASN A 363 -2.25 -11.88 -2.67
CA ASN A 363 -2.33 -11.20 -3.95
C ASN A 363 -2.25 -12.24 -5.09
N LEU A 364 -3.17 -12.17 -6.02
CA LEU A 364 -3.22 -12.96 -7.24
C LEU A 364 -3.03 -12.04 -8.44
N LYS A 365 -2.04 -12.33 -9.28
CA LYS A 365 -1.76 -11.60 -10.51
C LYS A 365 -1.80 -12.54 -11.70
N VAL A 366 -2.50 -12.16 -12.76
CA VAL A 366 -2.59 -12.89 -14.03
C VAL A 366 -2.11 -11.97 -15.15
N ARG A 367 -1.04 -12.37 -15.87
CA ARG A 367 -0.48 -11.66 -17.02
C ARG A 367 -1.09 -12.18 -18.32
N PHE A 368 -1.26 -11.29 -19.32
CA PHE A 368 -1.81 -11.65 -20.63
C PHE A 368 -1.25 -10.77 -21.74
#